data_7d12f86d9199bb054159e15ee8f9eb0f
#
_entry.id   7d12f86d9199bb054159e15ee8f9eb0f
#
_cell.length_a   1.000
_cell.length_b   1.000
_cell.length_c   1.000
_cell.angle_alpha   90.00
_cell.angle_beta   90.00
_cell.angle_gamma   90.00
#
_symmetry.space_group_name_H-M   'P 1'
#
loop_
_entity.id
_entity.type
_entity.pdbx_description
1 polymer ?
#
loop_
_entity_poly.entity_id
_entity_poly.type
_entity_poly.pdbx_seq_one_letter_code
_entity_poly.pdbx_strand_id
1 'polypeptide(L)'
;MEERSKSVLSEPSYTNRRVTRQKNNLTALIDWCQITVKDVDLFTVITDILKIPLSLMELQNKGKGIAGHELVAGFDNIKILKPTGKIQYNGFQILMSGSGCRNYENFLVINKETWFDFFARVCQYHVNFPRIDLAIDDHKPYLNIPE
;
A
#
# COMPACT_ATOMS: atom_id res chain seq x y z
N MET A 1 -20.96 -22.24 27.61
CA MET A 1 -20.76 -21.66 27.30
C MET A 1 -20.13 -21.03 26.67
N GLU A 2 -19.91 -20.66 26.27
CA GLU A 2 -19.49 -20.03 25.79
C GLU A 2 -18.73 -19.80 25.04
N GLU A 3 -18.44 -19.70 24.63
CA GLU A 3 -17.66 -19.59 23.90
C GLU A 3 -17.65 -18.87 22.91
N ARG A 4 -18.12 -18.29 22.61
CA ARG A 4 -18.22 -17.55 21.84
C ARG A 4 -17.53 -16.69 21.44
N SER A 5 -17.39 -16.20 21.85
CA SER A 5 -16.72 -14.98 21.70
C SER A 5 -15.51 -14.96 20.93
N LYS A 6 -14.92 -16.00 20.75
CA LYS A 6 -13.78 -15.95 20.16
C LYS A 6 -13.75 -15.66 18.83
N SER A 7 -14.69 -15.90 18.15
CA SER A 7 -14.71 -15.64 16.73
C SER A 7 -14.45 -14.22 16.38
N VAL A 8 -14.68 -13.40 17.29
CA VAL A 8 -14.47 -12.03 17.06
C VAL A 8 -13.08 -11.68 16.68
N LEU A 9 -12.21 -12.52 17.03
CA LEU A 9 -10.82 -12.22 16.79
C LEU A 9 -10.41 -12.27 15.38
N SER A 10 -11.30 -12.50 14.51
CA SER A 10 -10.98 -12.43 13.10
C SER A 10 -10.79 -11.02 12.59
N GLU A 11 -10.99 -10.04 13.42
CA GLU A 11 -10.80 -8.71 12.95
C GLU A 11 -9.52 -8.39 12.30
N PRO A 12 -8.43 -8.91 12.70
CA PRO A 12 -7.18 -8.61 12.03
C PRO A 12 -7.22 -8.81 10.53
N SER A 13 -8.14 -9.62 10.08
CA SER A 13 -8.29 -9.83 8.65
C SER A 13 -8.80 -8.63 7.89
N TYR A 14 -9.33 -7.64 8.56
CA TYR A 14 -9.77 -6.47 7.88
C TYR A 14 -8.74 -5.77 7.08
N THR A 15 -7.58 -6.06 7.35
CA THR A 15 -6.53 -5.19 6.94
C THR A 15 -5.62 -5.82 6.00
N ASN A 16 -5.85 -7.06 5.80
CA ASN A 16 -5.05 -7.77 4.89
C ASN A 16 -5.73 -7.74 3.54
N ARG A 17 -5.36 -8.53 2.68
CA ARG A 17 -5.71 -8.51 1.28
C ARG A 17 -7.14 -8.19 0.97
N ARG A 18 -8.05 -8.68 1.80
CA ARG A 18 -9.47 -8.51 1.58
C ARG A 18 -10.18 -8.36 2.89
N VAL A 19 -11.10 -7.44 2.92
CA VAL A 19 -12.09 -7.43 3.96
C VAL A 19 -13.26 -8.28 3.46
N THR A 20 -13.30 -9.51 3.91
CA THR A 20 -14.37 -10.41 3.53
C THR A 20 -15.28 -10.61 4.72
N ARG A 21 -16.50 -10.18 4.58
CA ARG A 21 -17.55 -10.47 5.56
C ARG A 21 -18.40 -11.60 5.03
N GLN A 22 -18.35 -12.72 5.70
CA GLN A 22 -19.06 -13.92 5.28
C GLN A 22 -20.54 -13.72 4.96
N LYS A 23 -21.18 -12.79 5.65
CA LYS A 23 -22.60 -12.56 5.45
C LYS A 23 -22.94 -11.75 4.20
N ASN A 24 -22.04 -10.93 3.77
CA ASN A 24 -22.38 -9.95 2.75
C ASN A 24 -21.75 -10.21 1.38
N ASN A 25 -20.92 -11.20 1.27
CA ASN A 25 -20.23 -11.53 0.01
C ASN A 25 -19.56 -10.35 -0.69
N LEU A 26 -19.32 -9.29 0.04
CA LEU A 26 -18.60 -8.12 -0.44
C LEU A 26 -17.15 -8.20 0.01
N THR A 27 -16.25 -7.86 -0.88
CA THR A 27 -14.83 -7.74 -0.57
C THR A 27 -14.37 -6.34 -0.94
N ALA A 28 -13.74 -5.66 0.00
CA ALA A 28 -13.14 -4.35 -0.26
C ALA A 28 -11.63 -4.47 -0.17
N LEU A 29 -10.93 -3.81 -1.06
CA LEU A 29 -9.47 -3.83 -1.11
C LEU A 29 -8.91 -2.53 -1.68
N ILE A 30 -7.66 -2.24 -1.37
CA ILE A 30 -6.93 -1.15 -2.01
C ILE A 30 -6.33 -1.68 -3.30
N ASP A 31 -6.67 -1.07 -4.41
CA ASP A 31 -6.27 -1.53 -5.73
C ASP A 31 -5.24 -0.63 -6.41
N TRP A 32 -4.98 0.52 -5.86
CA TRP A 32 -3.91 1.42 -6.25
C TRP A 32 -3.53 2.31 -5.07
N CYS A 33 -2.24 2.48 -4.85
CA CYS A 33 -1.76 3.39 -3.83
C CYS A 33 -0.56 4.16 -4.35
N GLN A 34 -0.69 5.48 -4.36
CA GLN A 34 0.37 6.37 -4.79
C GLN A 34 0.53 7.47 -3.74
N ILE A 35 1.73 7.58 -3.18
CA ILE A 35 2.04 8.48 -2.09
C ILE A 35 3.33 9.23 -2.43
N THR A 36 3.33 10.53 -2.24
CA THR A 36 4.56 11.32 -2.29
C THR A 36 4.97 11.71 -0.88
N VAL A 37 6.18 11.35 -0.49
CA VAL A 37 6.76 11.66 0.81
C VAL A 37 7.91 12.63 0.61
N LYS A 38 7.88 13.76 1.32
CA LYS A 38 8.89 14.80 1.22
C LYS A 38 9.80 14.84 2.44
N ASP A 39 10.96 15.43 2.26
CA ASP A 39 11.90 15.70 3.34
C ASP A 39 12.40 14.45 4.06
N VAL A 40 12.54 13.37 3.32
CA VAL A 40 13.07 12.08 3.81
C VAL A 40 14.09 11.54 2.82
N ASP A 41 14.94 10.66 3.27
CA ASP A 41 15.85 9.91 2.41
C ASP A 41 15.24 8.56 1.98
N LEU A 42 15.87 7.93 1.01
CA LEU A 42 15.40 6.65 0.47
C LEU A 42 15.40 5.55 1.51
N PHE A 43 16.37 5.54 2.41
CA PHE A 43 16.48 4.54 3.45
C PHE A 43 15.26 4.62 4.38
N THR A 44 14.90 5.82 4.83
CA THR A 44 13.72 6.05 5.65
C THR A 44 12.44 5.59 4.97
N VAL A 45 12.31 5.83 3.65
CA VAL A 45 11.13 5.35 2.90
C VAL A 45 11.02 3.84 2.94
N ILE A 46 12.13 3.14 2.76
CA ILE A 46 12.15 1.67 2.71
C ILE A 46 11.95 1.06 4.10
N THR A 47 12.76 1.50 5.07
CA THR A 47 12.83 0.81 6.36
C THR A 47 11.80 1.29 7.37
N ASP A 48 11.51 2.57 7.39
CA ASP A 48 10.65 3.16 8.42
C ASP A 48 9.20 3.31 7.94
N ILE A 49 9.02 3.71 6.69
CA ILE A 49 7.69 3.93 6.13
C ILE A 49 7.10 2.63 5.60
N LEU A 50 7.79 1.97 4.67
CA LEU A 50 7.31 0.72 4.09
C LEU A 50 7.56 -0.50 4.97
N LYS A 51 8.54 -0.43 5.87
CA LYS A 51 8.99 -1.54 6.71
C LYS A 51 9.32 -2.79 5.91
N ILE A 52 9.96 -2.59 4.78
CA ILE A 52 10.48 -3.66 3.93
C ILE A 52 11.96 -3.84 4.25
N PRO A 53 12.43 -5.08 4.45
CA PRO A 53 13.85 -5.32 4.62
C PRO A 53 14.65 -4.79 3.43
N LEU A 54 15.67 -3.99 3.72
CA LEU A 54 16.47 -3.36 2.67
C LEU A 54 17.08 -4.38 1.71
N SER A 55 17.39 -5.57 2.20
CA SER A 55 17.95 -6.67 1.40
C SER A 55 17.00 -7.19 0.31
N LEU A 56 15.71 -6.91 0.41
CA LEU A 56 14.74 -7.31 -0.59
C LEU A 56 14.55 -6.23 -1.67
N MET A 57 14.97 -5.00 -1.40
CA MET A 57 14.78 -3.91 -2.36
C MET A 57 15.92 -3.89 -3.39
N GLU A 58 15.53 -3.90 -4.64
CA GLU A 58 16.46 -3.70 -5.74
C GLU A 58 16.70 -2.21 -5.94
N LEU A 59 17.90 -1.76 -5.60
CA LEU A 59 18.30 -0.37 -5.77
C LEU A 59 18.75 -0.13 -7.21
N GLN A 60 18.25 0.94 -7.81
CA GLN A 60 18.53 1.32 -9.18
C GLN A 60 19.40 2.57 -9.21
N ASN A 61 20.58 2.48 -9.84
CA ASN A 61 21.46 3.64 -9.99
C ASN A 61 21.06 4.54 -11.17
N LYS A 62 20.41 3.98 -12.16
CA LYS A 62 19.87 4.69 -13.31
C LYS A 62 18.68 3.92 -13.82
N GLY A 63 17.55 4.12 -13.19
CA GLY A 63 16.31 3.43 -13.54
C GLY A 63 15.63 4.06 -14.76
N LYS A 64 14.79 3.28 -15.40
CA LYS A 64 13.93 3.79 -16.46
C LYS A 64 12.93 4.77 -15.87
N GLY A 65 12.84 5.95 -16.45
CA GLY A 65 11.89 6.94 -16.04
C GLY A 65 10.45 6.53 -16.34
N ILE A 66 9.56 6.90 -15.42
CA ILE A 66 8.13 6.74 -15.61
C ILE A 66 7.52 8.14 -15.45
N ALA A 67 6.96 8.68 -16.51
CA ALA A 67 6.27 9.98 -16.47
C ALA A 67 7.05 11.09 -15.75
N GLY A 68 8.34 11.26 -16.09
CA GLY A 68 9.17 12.29 -15.48
C GLY A 68 9.76 11.94 -14.11
N HIS A 69 9.68 10.68 -13.71
CA HIS A 69 10.26 10.16 -12.49
C HIS A 69 11.25 9.04 -12.80
N GLU A 70 12.28 8.94 -12.01
CA GLU A 70 13.28 7.88 -12.08
C GLU A 70 12.98 6.80 -11.04
N LEU A 71 13.01 5.55 -11.47
CA LEU A 71 12.89 4.42 -10.53
C LEU A 71 14.20 4.30 -9.75
N VAL A 72 14.16 4.45 -8.45
CA VAL A 72 15.35 4.37 -7.59
C VAL A 72 15.42 3.11 -6.75
N ALA A 73 14.29 2.51 -6.46
CA ALA A 73 14.22 1.22 -5.76
C ALA A 73 12.92 0.51 -6.08
N GLY A 74 12.93 -0.81 -6.02
CA GLY A 74 11.74 -1.60 -6.25
C GLY A 74 11.81 -3.00 -5.66
N PHE A 75 10.65 -3.57 -5.40
CA PHE A 75 10.45 -4.97 -5.06
C PHE A 75 9.12 -5.40 -5.67
N ASP A 76 9.18 -6.36 -6.58
CA ASP A 76 8.02 -6.77 -7.36
C ASP A 76 7.32 -5.54 -7.98
N ASN A 77 6.06 -5.32 -7.68
CA ASN A 77 5.30 -4.18 -8.17
C ASN A 77 5.17 -3.05 -7.16
N ILE A 78 6.03 -3.03 -6.14
CA ILE A 78 6.21 -1.90 -5.22
C ILE A 78 7.38 -1.08 -5.76
N LYS A 79 7.13 0.18 -6.10
CA LYS A 79 8.14 1.03 -6.74
C LYS A 79 8.35 2.30 -5.95
N ILE A 80 9.60 2.71 -5.85
CA ILE A 80 9.97 4.01 -5.29
C ILE A 80 10.62 4.83 -6.39
N LEU A 81 10.05 5.98 -6.65
CA LEU A 81 10.41 6.87 -7.74
C LEU A 81 10.92 8.18 -7.17
N LYS A 82 11.83 8.81 -7.92
CA LYS A 82 12.34 10.14 -7.62
C LYS A 82 12.05 11.06 -8.81
N PRO A 83 11.61 12.29 -8.58
CA PRO A 83 11.40 13.23 -9.67
C PRO A 83 12.71 13.52 -10.41
N THR A 84 12.63 13.61 -11.74
CA THR A 84 13.73 14.01 -12.60
C THR A 84 13.47 15.41 -13.14
N GLY A 85 14.53 16.24 -13.28
CA GLY A 85 14.46 17.55 -13.88
C GLY A 85 14.68 18.70 -12.91
N LYS A 86 14.34 19.91 -13.36
CA LYS A 86 14.62 21.15 -12.63
C LYS A 86 13.72 21.39 -11.41
N ILE A 87 12.75 20.52 -11.18
CA ILE A 87 11.86 20.63 -10.04
C ILE A 87 12.53 19.97 -8.86
N GLN A 88 13.03 20.79 -7.95
CA GLN A 88 13.60 20.30 -6.69
C GLN A 88 12.47 19.83 -5.77
N TYR A 89 11.96 18.66 -6.02
CA TYR A 89 11.15 17.99 -5.02
C TYR A 89 12.07 17.15 -4.14
N ASN A 90 12.20 17.58 -2.89
CA ASN A 90 12.89 16.78 -1.89
C ASN A 90 11.95 15.65 -1.44
N GLY A 91 11.82 14.62 -2.24
CA GLY A 91 10.90 13.56 -1.86
C GLY A 91 10.94 12.38 -2.80
N PHE A 92 10.22 11.36 -2.41
CA PHE A 92 10.06 10.12 -3.14
C PHE A 92 8.58 9.84 -3.36
N GLN A 93 8.28 9.19 -4.46
CA GLN A 93 6.95 8.68 -4.72
C GLN A 93 6.93 7.17 -4.54
N ILE A 94 6.06 6.69 -3.67
CA ILE A 94 5.76 5.28 -3.52
C ILE A 94 4.61 4.97 -4.46
N LEU A 95 4.78 3.97 -5.30
CA LEU A 95 3.79 3.56 -6.27
C LEU A 95 3.53 2.06 -6.15
N MET A 96 2.29 1.69 -5.86
CA MET A 96 1.82 0.32 -5.79
C MET A 96 0.57 0.20 -6.67
N SER A 97 0.67 -0.55 -7.77
CA SER A 97 -0.50 -0.96 -8.55
C SER A 97 -1.25 -2.07 -7.83
N GLY A 98 -2.33 -2.57 -8.39
CA GLY A 98 -3.11 -3.65 -7.77
C GLY A 98 -2.25 -4.83 -7.31
N SER A 99 -1.36 -5.33 -8.15
CA SER A 99 -0.42 -6.39 -7.75
C SER A 99 0.59 -5.90 -6.71
N GLY A 100 1.04 -4.65 -6.79
CA GLY A 100 1.90 -4.04 -5.79
C GLY A 100 1.22 -3.94 -4.43
N CYS A 101 -0.05 -3.57 -4.41
CA CYS A 101 -0.84 -3.55 -3.18
C CYS A 101 -0.95 -4.96 -2.59
N ARG A 102 -1.22 -5.99 -3.43
CA ARG A 102 -1.27 -7.39 -2.97
C ARG A 102 0.07 -7.82 -2.39
N ASN A 103 1.17 -7.46 -3.03
CA ASN A 103 2.50 -7.79 -2.52
C ASN A 103 2.81 -7.06 -1.22
N TYR A 104 2.43 -5.81 -1.11
CA TYR A 104 2.64 -5.03 0.11
C TYR A 104 1.83 -5.57 1.30
N GLU A 105 0.64 -6.09 1.06
CA GLU A 105 -0.17 -6.72 2.09
C GLU A 105 0.54 -7.91 2.76
N ASN A 106 1.46 -8.58 2.08
CA ASN A 106 2.27 -9.63 2.71
C ASN A 106 3.18 -9.04 3.79
N PHE A 107 3.75 -7.86 3.56
CA PHE A 107 4.55 -7.18 4.58
C PHE A 107 3.69 -6.69 5.74
N LEU A 108 2.49 -6.21 5.46
CA LEU A 108 1.55 -5.84 6.52
C LEU A 108 1.25 -7.05 7.42
N VAL A 109 1.00 -8.22 6.82
CA VAL A 109 0.76 -9.44 7.58
C VAL A 109 1.96 -9.81 8.45
N ILE A 110 3.16 -9.79 7.87
CA ILE A 110 4.39 -10.12 8.58
C ILE A 110 4.62 -9.17 9.76
N ASN A 111 4.35 -7.89 9.57
CA ASN A 111 4.51 -6.88 10.60
C ASN A 111 3.32 -6.81 11.58
N LYS A 112 2.28 -7.62 11.38
CA LYS A 112 1.04 -7.59 12.13
C LYS A 112 0.37 -6.22 12.09
N GLU A 113 0.41 -5.61 10.93
CA GLU A 113 -0.13 -4.29 10.64
C GLU A 113 -1.25 -4.36 9.62
N THR A 114 -1.94 -3.25 9.50
CA THR A 114 -3.06 -3.03 8.61
C THR A 114 -2.76 -1.88 7.66
N TRP A 115 -3.57 -1.70 6.63
CA TRP A 115 -3.52 -0.50 5.82
C TRP A 115 -3.71 0.78 6.66
N PHE A 116 -4.54 0.73 7.70
CA PHE A 116 -4.73 1.86 8.60
C PHE A 116 -3.46 2.21 9.36
N ASP A 117 -2.74 1.20 9.85
CA ASP A 117 -1.47 1.41 10.52
C ASP A 117 -0.44 2.03 9.56
N PHE A 118 -0.41 1.54 8.33
CA PHE A 118 0.45 2.09 7.30
C PHE A 118 0.12 3.57 7.01
N PHE A 119 -1.15 3.89 6.77
CA PHE A 119 -1.54 5.27 6.50
C PHE A 119 -1.31 6.17 7.71
N ALA A 120 -1.58 5.69 8.92
CA ALA A 120 -1.31 6.44 10.14
C ALA A 120 0.19 6.76 10.27
N ARG A 121 1.05 5.81 9.94
CA ARG A 121 2.49 6.01 9.94
C ARG A 121 2.93 7.00 8.87
N VAL A 122 2.43 6.85 7.66
CA VAL A 122 2.76 7.74 6.55
C VAL A 122 2.35 9.19 6.85
N CYS A 123 1.20 9.39 7.48
CA CYS A 123 0.71 10.71 7.83
C CYS A 123 1.54 11.44 8.90
N GLN A 124 2.51 10.78 9.50
CA GLN A 124 3.45 11.44 10.39
C GLN A 124 4.55 12.20 9.63
N TYR A 125 4.65 11.99 8.35
CA TYR A 125 5.59 12.64 7.45
C TYR A 125 4.91 13.73 6.62
N HIS A 126 5.70 14.53 5.93
CA HIS A 126 5.17 15.49 4.98
C HIS A 126 4.76 14.77 3.70
N VAL A 127 3.48 14.44 3.58
CA VAL A 127 2.96 13.57 2.52
C VAL A 127 1.85 14.20 1.70
N ASN A 128 1.70 13.65 0.50
CA ASN A 128 0.59 13.90 -0.38
C ASN A 128 0.15 12.56 -0.99
N PHE A 129 -1.14 12.41 -1.21
CA PHE A 129 -1.74 11.21 -1.78
C PHE A 129 -2.31 11.52 -3.18
N PRO A 130 -1.49 11.42 -4.24
CA PRO A 130 -1.97 11.68 -5.59
C PRO A 130 -3.09 10.76 -6.01
N ARG A 131 -3.08 9.48 -5.57
CA ARG A 131 -4.10 8.53 -5.95
C ARG A 131 -4.20 7.37 -4.98
N ILE A 132 -5.41 7.05 -4.57
CA ILE A 132 -5.76 5.82 -3.87
C ILE A 132 -7.05 5.30 -4.51
N ASP A 133 -7.03 4.07 -5.01
CA ASP A 133 -8.21 3.43 -5.57
C ASP A 133 -8.67 2.33 -4.62
N LEU A 134 -9.97 2.30 -4.41
CA LEU A 134 -10.64 1.25 -3.65
C LEU A 134 -11.45 0.42 -4.63
N ALA A 135 -11.32 -0.89 -4.56
CA ALA A 135 -12.16 -1.81 -5.28
C ALA A 135 -13.13 -2.50 -4.33
N ILE A 136 -14.36 -2.69 -4.77
CA ILE A 136 -15.37 -3.42 -4.04
C ILE A 136 -15.88 -4.51 -4.97
N ASP A 137 -15.64 -5.75 -4.60
CA ASP A 137 -16.11 -6.90 -5.33
C ASP A 137 -17.41 -7.43 -4.72
N ASP A 138 -18.44 -7.49 -5.50
CA ASP A 138 -19.73 -8.08 -5.12
C ASP A 138 -19.85 -9.47 -5.73
N HIS A 139 -19.47 -10.48 -4.95
CA HIS A 139 -19.43 -11.88 -5.43
C HIS A 139 -20.80 -12.52 -5.61
N LYS A 140 -21.81 -11.94 -5.01
CA LYS A 140 -23.22 -12.27 -5.26
C LYS A 140 -23.94 -10.94 -5.38
N PRO A 141 -24.72 -10.70 -6.44
CA PRO A 141 -25.33 -9.41 -6.68
C PRO A 141 -26.09 -8.91 -5.44
N TYR A 142 -25.38 -8.23 -4.58
CA TYR A 142 -25.89 -7.64 -3.35
C TYR A 142 -26.16 -6.14 -3.54
N LEU A 143 -25.29 -5.53 -4.30
CA LEU A 143 -25.45 -4.14 -4.69
C LEU A 143 -26.24 -4.11 -5.98
N ASN A 144 -27.45 -3.61 -5.92
CA ASN A 144 -28.27 -3.44 -7.12
C ASN A 144 -27.79 -2.16 -7.84
N ILE A 145 -26.76 -2.31 -8.65
CA ILE A 145 -26.22 -1.21 -9.43
C ILE A 145 -26.93 -1.18 -10.77
N PRO A 146 -27.63 -0.10 -11.10
CA PRO A 146 -28.29 0.03 -12.42
C PRO A 146 -27.22 0.07 -13.50
N GLU A 147 -27.51 -0.55 -14.66
CA GLU A 147 -26.68 -0.48 -15.85
C GLU A 147 -26.74 0.89 -16.52
#